data_1a5f82f8930c360ffb0ed74362c6a917
#
_entry.id   1a5f82f8930c360ffb0ed74362c6a917
#
_cell.length_a   1.000
_cell.length_b   1.000
_cell.length_c   1.000
_cell.angle_alpha   90.00
_cell.angle_beta   90.00
_cell.angle_gamma   90.00
#
_symmetry.space_group_name_H-M   'P 1'
#
loop_
_entity.id
_entity.type
_entity.pdbx_description
1 polymer ?
#
loop_
_entity_poly.entity_id
_entity_poly.type
_entity_poly.pdbx_seq_one_letter_code
_entity_poly.pdbx_strand_id
1 'polypeptide(L)'
;VSELPGKDGVAVGAAMERAVLAITRWATRPDVRRRMLADEGEAFSSTDTWLLAHLAECGATRMRVLADWQGVDKSTMTAHVRRLEERGLVIREPDPDDRRAVLVRPTPDAERVLDRNSATARALLGELVGEWSPRERSELTRLLGRLVAEIEAEGADRV
;
A
#
# COMPACT_ATOMS: atom_id res chain seq x y z
N VAL A 1 -7.15 30.90 -5.63
CA VAL A 1 -6.61 31.54 -4.40
C VAL A 1 -7.12 30.69 -3.24
N SER A 2 -6.26 29.79 -2.73
CA SER A 2 -6.61 28.93 -1.59
C SER A 2 -6.55 29.81 -0.33
N GLU A 3 -7.68 30.04 0.32
CA GLU A 3 -7.72 30.71 1.61
C GLU A 3 -6.87 29.93 2.62
N LEU A 4 -5.97 30.62 3.31
CA LEU A 4 -5.20 30.04 4.40
C LEU A 4 -6.18 29.54 5.48
N PRO A 5 -6.01 28.30 5.99
CA PRO A 5 -6.91 27.76 7.01
C PRO A 5 -6.89 28.65 8.27
N GLY A 6 -8.07 28.91 8.83
CA GLY A 6 -8.19 29.62 10.11
C GLY A 6 -7.41 28.91 11.22
N LYS A 7 -7.21 29.55 12.38
CA LYS A 7 -6.41 29.03 13.51
C LYS A 7 -6.81 27.59 13.91
N ASP A 8 -8.08 27.28 13.85
CA ASP A 8 -8.59 25.92 14.14
C ASP A 8 -8.17 24.91 13.06
N GLY A 9 -8.18 25.29 11.79
CA GLY A 9 -7.70 24.46 10.69
C GLY A 9 -6.21 24.15 10.76
N VAL A 10 -5.39 25.12 11.19
CA VAL A 10 -3.95 24.92 11.42
C VAL A 10 -3.71 23.94 12.58
N ALA A 11 -4.47 24.06 13.67
CA ALA A 11 -4.34 23.14 14.81
C ALA A 11 -4.75 21.71 14.47
N VAL A 12 -5.83 21.52 13.70
CA VAL A 12 -6.29 20.21 13.20
C VAL A 12 -5.23 19.63 12.26
N GLY A 13 -4.71 20.39 11.31
CA GLY A 13 -3.66 19.95 10.39
C GLY A 13 -2.41 19.47 11.13
N ALA A 14 -1.94 20.23 12.13
CA ALA A 14 -0.80 19.84 12.95
C ALA A 14 -1.04 18.57 13.79
N ALA A 15 -2.27 18.33 14.25
CA ALA A 15 -2.62 17.11 14.97
C ALA A 15 -2.64 15.90 14.02
N MET A 16 -3.20 16.07 12.83
CA MET A 16 -3.20 15.03 11.78
C MET A 16 -1.79 14.68 11.33
N GLU A 17 -0.95 15.67 11.05
CA GLU A 17 0.46 15.46 10.71
C GLU A 17 1.17 14.59 11.75
N ARG A 18 1.06 14.94 13.04
CA ARG A 18 1.68 14.17 14.11
C ARG A 18 1.15 12.73 14.16
N ALA A 19 -0.16 12.54 13.96
CA ALA A 19 -0.76 11.21 13.95
C ALA A 19 -0.24 10.38 12.78
N VAL A 20 -0.20 10.93 11.57
CA VAL A 20 0.32 10.26 10.37
C VAL A 20 1.79 9.88 10.56
N LEU A 21 2.63 10.82 11.03
CA LEU A 21 4.04 10.54 11.32
C LEU A 21 4.22 9.45 12.38
N ALA A 22 3.40 9.43 13.42
CA ALA A 22 3.45 8.41 14.46
C ALA A 22 3.05 7.03 13.92
N ILE A 23 1.98 6.95 13.11
CA ILE A 23 1.52 5.71 12.47
C ILE A 23 2.59 5.20 11.50
N THR A 24 3.14 6.07 10.64
CA THR A 24 4.19 5.71 9.69
C THR A 24 5.42 5.17 10.41
N ARG A 25 5.88 5.87 11.45
CA ARG A 25 7.02 5.42 12.28
C ARG A 25 6.75 4.07 12.94
N TRP A 26 5.54 3.85 13.47
CA TRP A 26 5.15 2.59 14.06
C TRP A 26 5.12 1.47 13.01
N ALA A 27 4.48 1.67 11.87
CA ALA A 27 4.34 0.68 10.81
C ALA A 27 5.69 0.28 10.17
N THR A 28 6.68 1.19 10.17
CA THR A 28 8.02 0.95 9.62
C THR A 28 9.00 0.33 10.62
N ARG A 29 8.63 0.14 11.89
CA ARG A 29 9.49 -0.52 12.88
C ARG A 29 9.77 -1.97 12.45
N PRO A 30 11.02 -2.45 12.60
CA PRO A 30 11.38 -3.81 12.17
C PRO A 30 10.58 -4.92 12.89
N ASP A 31 10.26 -4.74 14.17
CA ASP A 31 9.46 -5.69 14.95
C ASP A 31 8.00 -5.72 14.48
N VAL A 32 7.41 -4.57 14.18
CA VAL A 32 6.04 -4.45 13.64
C VAL A 32 5.98 -5.04 12.23
N ARG A 33 6.95 -4.70 11.37
CA ARG A 33 7.01 -5.26 10.00
C ARG A 33 7.12 -6.77 10.01
N ARG A 34 8.01 -7.35 10.84
CA ARG A 34 8.09 -8.81 10.97
C ARG A 34 6.77 -9.43 11.42
N ARG A 35 6.06 -8.80 12.35
CA ARG A 35 4.73 -9.25 12.78
C ARG A 35 3.67 -9.12 11.67
N MET A 36 3.70 -8.04 10.87
CA MET A 36 2.73 -7.82 9.78
C MET A 36 2.95 -8.73 8.57
N LEU A 37 4.20 -9.07 8.28
CA LEU A 37 4.58 -9.83 7.08
C LEU A 37 4.83 -11.31 7.39
N ALA A 38 4.38 -11.79 8.53
CA ALA A 38 4.63 -13.16 9.02
C ALA A 38 6.13 -13.53 8.92
N ASP A 39 6.46 -14.81 8.78
CA ASP A 39 7.85 -15.27 8.71
C ASP A 39 8.64 -14.79 7.47
N GLU A 40 7.97 -14.16 6.51
CA GLU A 40 8.59 -13.62 5.30
C GLU A 40 9.06 -12.16 5.43
N GLY A 41 8.92 -11.57 6.62
CA GLY A 41 9.13 -10.12 6.85
C GLY A 41 10.51 -9.56 6.57
N GLU A 42 11.56 -10.38 6.51
CA GLU A 42 12.90 -9.95 6.08
C GLU A 42 13.05 -9.93 4.57
N ALA A 43 12.19 -10.64 3.87
CA ALA A 43 12.29 -10.89 2.44
C ALA A 43 11.49 -9.89 1.58
N PHE A 44 10.53 -9.16 2.17
CA PHE A 44 9.70 -8.18 1.47
C PHE A 44 9.99 -6.76 1.93
N SER A 45 10.21 -5.85 0.99
CA SER A 45 10.13 -4.42 1.27
C SER A 45 8.64 -3.99 1.35
N SER A 46 8.38 -2.86 2.00
CA SER A 46 7.03 -2.28 1.98
C SER A 46 6.53 -2.05 0.55
N THR A 47 7.43 -1.63 -0.34
CA THR A 47 7.15 -1.43 -1.76
C THR A 47 6.73 -2.73 -2.45
N ASP A 48 7.38 -3.86 -2.15
CA ASP A 48 7.02 -5.16 -2.73
C ASP A 48 5.62 -5.58 -2.29
N THR A 49 5.26 -5.35 -1.02
CA THR A 49 3.92 -5.65 -0.50
C THR A 49 2.85 -4.77 -1.17
N TRP A 50 3.10 -3.46 -1.31
CA TRP A 50 2.17 -2.54 -1.97
C TRP A 50 2.00 -2.89 -3.45
N LEU A 51 3.08 -3.24 -4.14
CA LEU A 51 3.05 -3.64 -5.54
C LEU A 51 2.23 -4.92 -5.74
N LEU A 52 2.40 -5.92 -4.88
CA LEU A 52 1.60 -7.14 -4.92
C LEU A 52 0.12 -6.87 -4.63
N ALA A 53 -0.19 -6.04 -3.63
CA ALA A 53 -1.56 -5.66 -3.31
C ALA A 53 -2.24 -4.94 -4.49
N HIS A 54 -1.54 -3.97 -5.09
CA HIS A 54 -2.03 -3.27 -6.27
C HIS A 54 -2.30 -4.22 -7.46
N LEU A 55 -1.38 -5.15 -7.72
CA LEU A 55 -1.57 -6.15 -8.77
C LEU A 55 -2.73 -7.12 -8.47
N ALA A 56 -2.96 -7.45 -7.21
CA ALA A 56 -4.10 -8.29 -6.82
C ALA A 56 -5.45 -7.59 -7.06
N GLU A 57 -5.49 -6.28 -6.87
CA GLU A 57 -6.70 -5.46 -7.09
C GLU A 57 -6.94 -5.17 -8.58
N CYS A 58 -5.90 -4.76 -9.29
CA CYS A 58 -5.99 -4.28 -10.69
C CYS A 58 -5.77 -5.38 -11.73
N GLY A 59 -5.24 -6.54 -11.32
CA GLY A 59 -4.86 -7.62 -12.25
C GLY A 59 -3.58 -7.31 -13.03
N ALA A 60 -3.49 -7.87 -14.25
CA ALA A 60 -2.34 -7.68 -15.12
C ALA A 60 -2.18 -6.19 -15.49
N THR A 61 -1.06 -5.60 -15.14
CA THR A 61 -0.80 -4.16 -15.28
C THR A 61 0.49 -3.92 -16.06
N ARG A 62 0.50 -2.92 -16.93
CA ARG A 62 1.70 -2.52 -17.69
C ARG A 62 2.79 -2.02 -16.77
N MET A 63 4.04 -2.42 -17.04
CA MET A 63 5.22 -1.99 -16.28
C MET A 63 5.31 -0.47 -16.10
N ARG A 64 4.94 0.28 -17.14
CA ARG A 64 4.94 1.74 -17.11
C ARG A 64 3.90 2.28 -16.12
N VAL A 65 2.68 1.72 -16.16
CA VAL A 65 1.59 2.13 -15.25
C VAL A 65 1.98 1.88 -13.79
N LEU A 66 2.64 0.75 -13.51
CA LEU A 66 3.16 0.45 -12.17
C LEU A 66 4.22 1.47 -11.70
N ALA A 67 5.12 1.88 -12.61
CA ALA A 67 6.14 2.88 -12.31
C ALA A 67 5.51 4.26 -12.02
N ASP A 68 4.55 4.68 -12.85
CA ASP A 68 3.82 5.93 -12.69
C ASP A 68 3.00 5.93 -11.39
N TRP A 69 2.28 4.83 -11.10
CA TRP A 69 1.51 4.65 -9.86
C TRP A 69 2.38 4.74 -8.60
N GLN A 70 3.56 4.11 -8.61
CA GLN A 70 4.49 4.11 -7.47
C GLN A 70 5.29 5.42 -7.38
N GLY A 71 5.29 6.26 -8.42
CA GLY A 71 6.10 7.47 -8.49
C GLY A 71 7.61 7.22 -8.59
N VAL A 72 8.01 6.12 -9.26
CA VAL A 72 9.42 5.74 -9.46
C VAL A 72 9.76 5.65 -10.94
N ASP A 73 11.06 5.70 -11.25
CA ASP A 73 11.52 5.48 -12.61
C ASP A 73 11.39 4.01 -13.05
N LYS A 74 11.41 3.79 -14.38
CA LYS A 74 11.27 2.47 -14.98
C LYS A 74 12.33 1.46 -14.52
N SER A 75 13.56 1.91 -14.28
CA SER A 75 14.65 1.02 -13.85
C SER A 75 14.43 0.52 -12.42
N THR A 76 14.00 1.39 -11.53
CA THR A 76 13.61 1.07 -10.15
C THR A 76 12.44 0.10 -10.12
N MET A 77 11.37 0.38 -10.90
CA MET A 77 10.24 -0.55 -10.99
C MET A 77 10.65 -1.91 -11.56
N THR A 78 11.52 -1.94 -12.57
CA THR A 78 12.05 -3.19 -13.14
C THR A 78 12.79 -4.01 -12.10
N ALA A 79 13.56 -3.38 -11.21
CA ALA A 79 14.27 -4.07 -10.13
C ALA A 79 13.29 -4.64 -9.08
N HIS A 80 12.21 -3.92 -8.74
CA HIS A 80 11.16 -4.43 -7.85
C HIS A 80 10.45 -5.65 -8.44
N VAL A 81 9.96 -5.53 -9.69
CA VAL A 81 9.27 -6.62 -10.39
C VAL A 81 10.17 -7.84 -10.54
N ARG A 82 11.45 -7.65 -10.86
CA ARG A 82 12.41 -8.75 -10.97
C ARG A 82 12.56 -9.53 -9.66
N ARG A 83 12.68 -8.85 -8.51
CA ARG A 83 12.75 -9.51 -7.20
C ARG A 83 11.49 -10.34 -6.91
N LEU A 84 10.31 -9.81 -7.26
CA LEU A 84 9.05 -10.54 -7.09
C LEU A 84 8.94 -11.74 -8.05
N GLU A 85 9.45 -11.60 -9.29
CA GLU A 85 9.51 -12.68 -10.28
C GLU A 85 10.45 -13.79 -9.85
N GLU A 86 11.66 -13.46 -9.35
CA GLU A 86 12.63 -14.41 -8.80
C GLU A 86 12.07 -15.23 -7.63
N ARG A 87 11.02 -14.72 -6.97
CA ARG A 87 10.28 -15.38 -5.89
C ARG A 87 9.01 -16.10 -6.35
N GLY A 88 8.73 -16.06 -7.63
CA GLY A 88 7.55 -16.69 -8.21
C GLY A 88 6.22 -15.99 -7.88
N LEU A 89 6.25 -14.74 -7.42
CA LEU A 89 5.06 -14.01 -7.01
C LEU A 89 4.42 -13.21 -8.14
N VAL A 90 5.19 -12.88 -9.16
CA VAL A 90 4.68 -12.27 -10.38
C VAL A 90 5.28 -12.96 -11.60
N ILE A 91 4.61 -12.82 -12.73
CA ILE A 91 5.13 -13.19 -14.05
C ILE A 91 5.09 -11.98 -14.96
N ARG A 92 6.02 -11.92 -15.91
CA ARG A 92 6.04 -10.92 -16.97
C ARG A 92 5.63 -11.57 -18.29
N GLU A 93 4.72 -10.96 -18.99
CA GLU A 93 4.26 -11.42 -20.30
C GLU A 93 4.18 -10.26 -21.30
N PRO A 94 4.31 -10.51 -22.62
CA PRO A 94 4.05 -9.48 -23.62
C PRO A 94 2.61 -9.02 -23.54
N ASP A 95 2.39 -7.71 -23.70
CA ASP A 95 1.03 -7.18 -23.83
C ASP A 95 0.43 -7.66 -25.18
N PRO A 96 -0.76 -8.27 -25.18
CA PRO A 96 -1.39 -8.75 -26.40
C PRO A 96 -1.74 -7.62 -27.39
N ASP A 97 -1.98 -6.41 -26.89
CA ASP A 97 -2.36 -5.24 -27.68
C ASP A 97 -1.14 -4.41 -28.13
N ASP A 98 -0.02 -4.49 -27.37
CA ASP A 98 1.23 -3.78 -27.70
C ASP A 98 2.45 -4.65 -27.37
N ARG A 99 2.99 -5.32 -28.36
CA ARG A 99 4.17 -6.20 -28.22
C ARG A 99 5.43 -5.51 -27.68
N ARG A 100 5.45 -4.17 -27.64
CA ARG A 100 6.55 -3.40 -27.03
C ARG A 100 6.37 -3.18 -25.52
N ALA A 101 5.16 -3.40 -25.04
CA ALA A 101 4.80 -3.30 -23.64
C ALA A 101 4.94 -4.66 -22.92
N VAL A 102 5.22 -4.60 -21.64
CA VAL A 102 5.28 -5.76 -20.74
C VAL A 102 4.18 -5.61 -19.69
N LEU A 103 3.35 -6.63 -19.59
CA LEU A 103 2.41 -6.80 -18.49
C LEU A 103 3.08 -7.54 -17.34
N VAL A 104 2.74 -7.14 -16.13
CA VAL A 104 3.08 -7.83 -14.88
C VAL A 104 1.79 -8.37 -14.29
N ARG A 105 1.76 -9.67 -14.01
CA ARG A 105 0.61 -10.36 -13.44
C ARG A 105 0.98 -11.01 -12.12
N PRO A 106 0.14 -10.94 -11.07
CA PRO A 106 0.33 -11.71 -9.85
C PRO A 106 0.13 -13.22 -10.13
N THR A 107 0.81 -14.04 -9.36
CA THR A 107 0.62 -15.50 -9.36
C THR A 107 -0.33 -15.91 -8.23
N PRO A 108 -0.87 -17.14 -8.24
CA PRO A 108 -1.63 -17.65 -7.10
C PRO A 108 -0.83 -17.70 -5.79
N ASP A 109 0.49 -17.75 -5.86
CA ASP A 109 1.37 -17.68 -4.69
C ASP A 109 1.39 -16.28 -4.08
N ALA A 110 1.33 -15.23 -4.92
CA ALA A 110 1.18 -13.85 -4.45
C ALA A 110 -0.11 -13.67 -3.64
N GLU A 111 -1.23 -14.20 -4.12
CA GLU A 111 -2.51 -14.15 -3.41
C GLU A 111 -2.41 -14.81 -2.03
N ARG A 112 -1.79 -16.00 -1.95
CA ARG A 112 -1.58 -16.70 -0.67
C ARG A 112 -0.70 -15.93 0.30
N VAL A 113 0.34 -15.25 -0.20
CA VAL A 113 1.21 -14.37 0.62
C VAL A 113 0.41 -13.17 1.13
N LEU A 114 -0.35 -12.52 0.27
CA LEU A 114 -1.18 -11.37 0.64
C LEU A 114 -2.24 -11.74 1.68
N ASP A 115 -2.91 -12.88 1.53
CA ASP A 115 -3.91 -13.36 2.48
C ASP A 115 -3.32 -13.58 3.87
N ARG A 116 -2.15 -14.25 3.96
CA ARG A 116 -1.44 -14.44 5.23
C ARG A 116 -1.05 -13.13 5.87
N ASN A 117 -0.45 -12.22 5.09
CA ASN A 117 -0.03 -10.91 5.57
C ASN A 117 -1.24 -10.09 6.05
N SER A 118 -2.34 -10.12 5.30
CA SER A 118 -3.60 -9.45 5.68
C SER A 118 -4.18 -10.00 6.97
N ALA A 119 -4.16 -11.32 7.17
CA ALA A 119 -4.65 -11.95 8.41
C ALA A 119 -3.81 -11.49 9.62
N THR A 120 -2.48 -11.48 9.48
CA THR A 120 -1.55 -11.05 10.53
C THR A 120 -1.70 -9.56 10.83
N ALA A 121 -1.79 -8.73 9.79
CA ALA A 121 -1.99 -7.28 9.96
C ALA A 121 -3.34 -6.97 10.63
N ARG A 122 -4.42 -7.67 10.26
CA ARG A 122 -5.75 -7.54 10.91
C ARG A 122 -5.70 -7.90 12.39
N ALA A 123 -5.01 -9.00 12.75
CA ALA A 123 -4.85 -9.40 14.14
C ALA A 123 -4.10 -8.32 14.93
N LEU A 124 -2.98 -7.84 14.42
CA LEU A 124 -2.18 -6.79 15.05
C LEU A 124 -2.94 -5.47 15.24
N LEU A 125 -3.68 -5.04 14.21
CA LEU A 125 -4.52 -3.84 14.31
C LEU A 125 -5.68 -4.06 15.28
N GLY A 126 -6.27 -5.26 15.31
CA GLY A 126 -7.29 -5.65 16.27
C GLY A 126 -6.80 -5.57 17.72
N GLU A 127 -5.56 -6.01 18.00
CA GLU A 127 -4.94 -5.87 19.33
C GLU A 127 -4.84 -4.39 19.75
N LEU A 128 -4.45 -3.50 18.84
CA LEU A 128 -4.29 -2.06 19.13
C LEU A 128 -5.61 -1.37 19.52
N VAL A 129 -6.71 -1.79 18.93
CA VAL A 129 -8.03 -1.20 19.19
C VAL A 129 -8.93 -2.13 20.04
N GLY A 130 -8.35 -3.13 20.70
CA GLY A 130 -9.07 -4.15 21.44
C GLY A 130 -9.98 -3.60 22.53
N GLU A 131 -9.50 -2.59 23.26
CA GLU A 131 -10.21 -1.93 24.35
C GLU A 131 -11.22 -0.86 23.86
N TRP A 132 -11.24 -0.58 22.53
CA TRP A 132 -12.16 0.42 21.99
C TRP A 132 -13.58 -0.15 21.86
N SER A 133 -14.57 0.70 22.05
CA SER A 133 -15.95 0.32 21.79
C SER A 133 -16.21 0.01 20.30
N PRO A 134 -17.23 -0.79 19.98
CA PRO A 134 -17.62 -1.05 18.60
C PRO A 134 -17.90 0.23 17.79
N ARG A 135 -18.45 1.26 18.45
CA ARG A 135 -18.73 2.56 17.83
C ARG A 135 -17.45 3.30 17.44
N GLU A 136 -16.46 3.34 18.33
CA GLU A 136 -15.16 3.99 18.06
C GLU A 136 -14.42 3.27 16.93
N ARG A 137 -14.41 1.94 16.92
CA ARG A 137 -13.83 1.15 15.83
C ARG A 137 -14.49 1.43 14.48
N SER A 138 -15.83 1.45 14.44
CA SER A 138 -16.57 1.76 13.22
C SER A 138 -16.31 3.18 12.73
N GLU A 139 -16.24 4.16 13.64
CA GLU A 139 -15.97 5.54 13.27
C GLU A 139 -14.56 5.72 12.75
N LEU A 140 -13.56 5.11 13.38
CA LEU A 140 -12.18 5.10 12.88
C LEU A 140 -12.12 4.51 11.47
N THR A 141 -12.73 3.35 11.23
CA THR A 141 -12.75 2.69 9.92
C THR A 141 -13.39 3.58 8.86
N ARG A 142 -14.51 4.22 9.18
CA ARG A 142 -15.22 5.13 8.29
C ARG A 142 -14.36 6.35 7.92
N LEU A 143 -13.71 6.97 8.91
CA LEU A 143 -12.88 8.16 8.69
C LEU A 143 -11.60 7.85 7.93
N LEU A 144 -10.94 6.74 8.23
CA LEU A 144 -9.77 6.29 7.48
C LEU A 144 -10.12 5.96 6.03
N GLY A 145 -11.24 5.26 5.80
CA GLY A 145 -11.70 4.96 4.44
C GLY A 145 -11.98 6.22 3.63
N ARG A 146 -12.59 7.24 4.25
CA ARG A 146 -12.79 8.54 3.60
C ARG A 146 -11.47 9.23 3.29
N LEU A 147 -10.52 9.25 4.23
CA LEU A 147 -9.21 9.86 4.01
C LEU A 147 -8.45 9.19 2.86
N VAL A 148 -8.47 7.86 2.79
CA VAL A 148 -7.86 7.10 1.70
C VAL A 148 -8.48 7.48 0.36
N ALA A 149 -9.81 7.54 0.26
CA ALA A 149 -10.49 7.93 -0.98
C ALA A 149 -10.12 9.35 -1.47
N GLU A 150 -9.96 10.31 -0.55
CA GLU A 150 -9.52 11.67 -0.90
C GLU A 150 -8.06 11.69 -1.41
N ILE A 151 -7.17 10.87 -0.82
CA ILE A 151 -5.77 10.74 -1.26
C ILE A 151 -5.69 10.12 -2.66
N GLU A 152 -6.49 9.09 -2.92
CA GLU A 152 -6.53 8.41 -4.23
C GLU A 152 -7.08 9.34 -5.33
N ALA A 153 -8.12 10.11 -5.02
CA ALA A 153 -8.67 11.09 -5.95
C ALA A 153 -7.64 12.19 -6.31
N GLU A 154 -6.88 12.70 -5.32
CA GLU A 154 -5.82 13.68 -5.56
C GLU A 154 -4.69 13.12 -6.45
N GLY A 155 -4.37 11.83 -6.28
CA GLY A 155 -3.37 11.13 -7.12
C GLY A 155 -3.83 10.97 -8.56
N ALA A 156 -5.10 10.70 -8.81
CA ALA A 156 -5.68 10.51 -10.13
C ALA A 156 -5.69 11.81 -10.98
N ASP A 157 -5.87 12.97 -10.34
CA ASP A 157 -5.87 14.27 -11.02
C ASP A 157 -4.48 14.74 -11.49
N ARG A 158 -3.41 14.04 -11.10
CA ARG A 158 -2.02 14.40 -11.43
C ARG A 158 -1.41 13.56 -12.56
N VAL A 159 -2.13 12.58 -13.09
CA VAL A 159 -1.73 11.70 -14.21
C VAL A 159 -2.43 12.11 -15.49
#